data_21059b624203ba54792308bd2e33f09f
#
_entry.id   21059b624203ba54792308bd2e33f09f
#
_cell.length_a   1.000
_cell.length_b   1.000
_cell.length_c   1.000
_cell.angle_alpha   90.00
_cell.angle_beta   90.00
_cell.angle_gamma   90.00
#
_symmetry.space_group_name_H-M   'P 1'
#
loop_
_entity.id
_entity.type
_entity.pdbx_description
1 polymer ?
#
loop_
_entity_poly.entity_id
_entity_poly.type
_entity_poly.pdbx_seq_one_letter_code
_entity_poly.pdbx_strand_id
1 'polypeptide(L)'
;MRAAVRRSPAARPASRRGAVFVEEAGWELPASFGDDAAERSAIRDRVAIADVTARAKVDVRGAVPLALPVPADATVARISAAWAIVLAAPNQEESVLRALAPVAAAPDVMVTDVTHLHAGFALLGPDVGRVLERVTSWDHAALGPGEAQAAPIVEIPAVVVRPVAPPSVVEVYVPMEYGRYAWQQLVETIASLGGAPVGWQALRAEGWR
;
A
#
# COMPACT_ATOMS: atom_id res chain seq x y z
N MET A 1 -7.99 -17.92 -24.68
CA MET A 1 -7.80 -18.29 -23.26
C MET A 1 -7.84 -16.98 -22.48
N ARG A 2 -8.74 -16.81 -21.49
CA ARG A 2 -8.75 -15.62 -20.64
C ARG A 2 -7.49 -15.66 -19.77
N ALA A 3 -6.74 -14.58 -19.68
CA ALA A 3 -5.58 -14.50 -18.79
C ALA A 3 -6.03 -14.76 -17.35
N ALA A 4 -5.18 -15.39 -16.54
CA ALA A 4 -5.48 -15.59 -15.12
C ALA A 4 -5.52 -14.23 -14.42
N VAL A 5 -6.61 -13.92 -13.75
CA VAL A 5 -6.77 -12.70 -12.97
C VAL A 5 -6.14 -12.90 -11.59
N ARG A 6 -5.29 -11.98 -11.17
CA ARG A 6 -4.66 -11.98 -9.85
C ARG A 6 -5.64 -11.50 -8.79
N ARG A 7 -5.58 -12.09 -7.60
CA ARG A 7 -6.41 -11.68 -6.47
C ARG A 7 -5.55 -11.35 -5.27
N SER A 8 -5.89 -10.27 -4.59
CA SER A 8 -5.32 -9.94 -3.30
C SER A 8 -5.75 -10.95 -2.21
N PRO A 9 -4.95 -11.17 -1.17
CA PRO A 9 -5.36 -11.93 0.02
C PRO A 9 -6.61 -11.36 0.69
N ALA A 10 -6.87 -10.05 0.53
CA ALA A 10 -8.05 -9.37 1.05
C ALA A 10 -9.32 -9.61 0.21
N ALA A 11 -9.23 -10.11 -1.02
CA ALA A 11 -10.39 -10.24 -1.92
C ALA A 11 -11.54 -11.04 -1.29
N ARG A 12 -11.25 -12.20 -0.66
CA ARG A 12 -12.29 -13.03 -0.03
C ARG A 12 -12.95 -12.37 1.19
N PRO A 13 -12.22 -11.79 2.17
CA PRO A 13 -12.85 -11.04 3.26
C PRO A 13 -13.56 -9.77 2.79
N ALA A 14 -13.07 -9.06 1.76
CA ALA A 14 -13.76 -7.91 1.16
C ALA A 14 -15.09 -8.32 0.50
N SER A 15 -15.11 -9.43 -0.26
CA SER A 15 -16.34 -9.98 -0.85
C SER A 15 -17.41 -10.28 0.21
N ARG A 16 -17.02 -10.83 1.38
CA ARG A 16 -17.95 -11.09 2.50
C ARG A 16 -18.53 -9.83 3.13
N ARG A 17 -17.92 -8.67 2.86
CA ARG A 17 -18.39 -7.35 3.29
C ARG A 17 -19.14 -6.59 2.19
N GLY A 18 -19.48 -7.28 1.09
CA GLY A 18 -20.26 -6.71 -0.01
C GLY A 18 -19.44 -5.96 -1.05
N ALA A 19 -18.11 -6.13 -1.10
CA ALA A 19 -17.29 -5.50 -2.13
C ALA A 19 -17.74 -5.89 -3.54
N VAL A 20 -17.90 -4.90 -4.39
CA VAL A 20 -18.04 -5.04 -5.84
C VAL A 20 -16.65 -4.97 -6.46
N PHE A 21 -16.31 -5.91 -7.33
CA PHE A 21 -14.97 -6.01 -7.91
C PHE A 21 -14.94 -5.55 -9.35
N VAL A 22 -13.77 -5.03 -9.74
CA VAL A 22 -13.42 -4.70 -11.13
C VAL A 22 -12.12 -5.40 -11.50
N GLU A 23 -12.00 -5.83 -12.75
CA GLU A 23 -10.74 -6.32 -13.31
C GLU A 23 -9.97 -5.14 -13.90
N GLU A 24 -8.81 -4.83 -13.33
CA GLU A 24 -7.93 -3.76 -13.80
C GLU A 24 -6.47 -4.17 -13.68
N ALA A 25 -5.67 -3.86 -14.69
CA ALA A 25 -4.24 -4.18 -14.73
C ALA A 25 -3.93 -5.67 -14.43
N GLY A 26 -4.85 -6.59 -14.78
CA GLY A 26 -4.74 -8.02 -14.50
C GLY A 26 -4.99 -8.42 -13.04
N TRP A 27 -5.55 -7.50 -12.23
CA TRP A 27 -5.97 -7.74 -10.86
C TRP A 27 -7.49 -7.60 -10.71
N GLU A 28 -8.08 -8.42 -9.86
CA GLU A 28 -9.45 -8.24 -9.37
C GLU A 28 -9.39 -7.38 -8.10
N LEU A 29 -9.86 -6.13 -8.22
CA LEU A 29 -9.75 -5.11 -7.17
C LEU A 29 -11.14 -4.75 -6.64
N PRO A 30 -11.31 -4.51 -5.32
CA PRO A 30 -12.52 -3.93 -4.77
C PRO A 30 -12.74 -2.53 -5.36
N ALA A 31 -13.76 -2.38 -6.21
CA ALA A 31 -14.11 -1.10 -6.82
C ALA A 31 -14.90 -0.22 -5.84
N SER A 32 -15.83 -0.81 -5.09
CA SER A 32 -16.69 -0.14 -4.12
C SER A 32 -17.24 -1.16 -3.11
N PHE A 33 -17.69 -0.68 -1.94
CA PHE A 33 -18.46 -1.44 -0.95
C PHE A 33 -19.95 -1.09 -0.95
N GLY A 34 -20.43 -0.44 -2.04
CA GLY A 34 -21.83 -0.26 -2.34
C GLY A 34 -22.44 1.09 -1.94
N ASP A 35 -21.71 1.93 -1.20
CA ASP A 35 -22.15 3.29 -0.84
C ASP A 35 -21.00 4.29 -1.01
N ASP A 36 -20.92 4.89 -2.18
CA ASP A 36 -19.86 5.85 -2.52
C ASP A 36 -19.84 7.09 -1.61
N ALA A 37 -20.98 7.51 -1.09
CA ALA A 37 -21.07 8.66 -0.20
C ALA A 37 -20.50 8.30 1.18
N ALA A 38 -20.86 7.14 1.72
CA ALA A 38 -20.32 6.63 2.98
C ALA A 38 -18.81 6.33 2.88
N GLU A 39 -18.34 5.76 1.76
CA GLU A 39 -16.91 5.51 1.53
C GLU A 39 -16.11 6.82 1.53
N ARG A 40 -16.56 7.85 0.83
CA ARG A 40 -15.91 9.17 0.84
C ARG A 40 -15.98 9.86 2.20
N SER A 41 -17.10 9.75 2.92
CA SER A 41 -17.21 10.28 4.29
C SER A 41 -16.24 9.56 5.23
N ALA A 42 -16.06 8.24 5.11
CA ALA A 42 -15.08 7.51 5.91
C ALA A 42 -13.65 8.04 5.69
N ILE A 43 -13.27 8.36 4.44
CA ILE A 43 -11.96 8.94 4.12
C ILE A 43 -11.81 10.35 4.69
N ARG A 44 -12.83 11.19 4.60
CA ARG A 44 -12.74 12.61 4.96
C ARG A 44 -12.90 12.88 6.45
N ASP A 45 -13.80 12.14 7.10
CA ASP A 45 -14.29 12.49 8.44
C ASP A 45 -13.81 11.50 9.52
N ARG A 46 -13.28 10.34 9.13
CA ARG A 46 -12.91 9.24 10.04
C ARG A 46 -11.61 8.57 9.60
N VAL A 47 -11.70 7.30 9.28
CA VAL A 47 -10.60 6.50 8.75
C VAL A 47 -11.15 5.44 7.81
N ALA A 48 -10.45 5.24 6.71
CA ALA A 48 -10.76 4.22 5.72
C ALA A 48 -9.57 3.29 5.49
N ILE A 49 -9.84 2.09 5.00
CA ILE A 49 -8.83 1.17 4.50
C ILE A 49 -9.17 0.73 3.09
N ALA A 50 -8.16 0.77 2.21
CA ALA A 50 -8.26 0.25 0.85
C ALA A 50 -7.21 -0.81 0.57
N ASP A 51 -7.56 -1.77 -0.28
CA ASP A 51 -6.63 -2.78 -0.78
C ASP A 51 -5.82 -2.22 -1.95
N VAL A 52 -4.53 -2.00 -1.72
CA VAL A 52 -3.58 -1.49 -2.71
C VAL A 52 -2.52 -2.54 -3.08
N THR A 53 -2.83 -3.82 -2.87
CA THR A 53 -1.92 -4.94 -3.16
C THR A 53 -1.45 -4.95 -4.62
N ALA A 54 -2.25 -4.45 -5.54
CA ALA A 54 -1.92 -4.41 -6.96
C ALA A 54 -0.82 -3.40 -7.33
N ARG A 55 -0.44 -2.47 -6.44
CA ARG A 55 0.68 -1.55 -6.70
C ARG A 55 1.95 -2.30 -7.06
N ALA A 56 2.69 -1.79 -8.04
CA ALA A 56 4.04 -2.24 -8.33
C ALA A 56 4.98 -1.92 -7.14
N LYS A 57 5.79 -2.88 -6.75
CA LYS A 57 6.75 -2.77 -5.64
C LYS A 57 8.10 -3.29 -6.07
N VAL A 58 9.12 -2.43 -6.09
CA VAL A 58 10.49 -2.82 -6.44
C VAL A 58 11.42 -2.47 -5.29
N ASP A 59 12.08 -3.48 -4.75
CA ASP A 59 13.08 -3.34 -3.69
C ASP A 59 14.43 -2.94 -4.28
N VAL A 60 15.14 -2.02 -3.62
CA VAL A 60 16.51 -1.63 -3.90
C VAL A 60 17.32 -1.79 -2.63
N ARG A 61 18.30 -2.67 -2.66
CA ARG A 61 19.14 -3.04 -1.51
C ARG A 61 20.62 -2.83 -1.79
N GLY A 62 21.40 -2.58 -0.75
CA GLY A 62 22.85 -2.40 -0.82
C GLY A 62 23.27 -0.95 -0.78
N ALA A 63 24.23 -0.53 -1.59
CA ALA A 63 24.68 0.87 -1.66
C ALA A 63 23.67 1.74 -2.44
N VAL A 64 22.50 1.95 -1.85
CA VAL A 64 21.37 2.63 -2.51
C VAL A 64 21.67 4.12 -2.75
N PRO A 65 21.76 4.61 -4.01
CA PRO A 65 21.97 6.01 -4.31
C PRO A 65 20.93 6.91 -3.64
N LEU A 66 21.33 8.14 -3.25
CA LEU A 66 20.41 9.08 -2.61
C LEU A 66 19.22 9.43 -3.53
N ALA A 67 19.48 9.64 -4.81
CA ALA A 67 18.45 9.83 -5.83
C ALA A 67 18.37 8.56 -6.70
N LEU A 68 17.17 8.01 -6.85
CA LEU A 68 16.89 6.90 -7.74
C LEU A 68 16.20 7.41 -9.02
N PRO A 69 16.66 6.99 -10.20
CA PRO A 69 15.98 7.31 -11.44
C PRO A 69 14.70 6.47 -11.54
N VAL A 70 13.58 7.06 -11.20
CA VAL A 70 12.27 6.39 -11.24
C VAL A 70 11.27 7.20 -12.06
N PRO A 71 10.19 6.61 -12.58
CA PRO A 71 9.09 7.36 -13.19
C PRO A 71 8.55 8.46 -12.28
N ALA A 72 8.11 9.60 -12.85
CA ALA A 72 7.72 10.79 -12.09
C ALA A 72 6.51 10.56 -11.16
N ASP A 73 5.69 9.56 -11.45
CA ASP A 73 4.52 9.15 -10.68
C ASP A 73 4.83 8.04 -9.66
N ALA A 74 6.07 7.54 -9.64
CA ALA A 74 6.50 6.55 -8.64
C ALA A 74 6.92 7.24 -7.33
N THR A 75 6.67 6.55 -6.23
CA THR A 75 7.09 6.96 -4.89
C THR A 75 8.34 6.18 -4.49
N VAL A 76 9.42 6.87 -4.15
CA VAL A 76 10.59 6.27 -3.50
C VAL A 76 10.42 6.39 -2.00
N ALA A 77 10.29 5.27 -1.32
CA ALA A 77 10.19 5.21 0.13
C ALA A 77 11.50 4.61 0.70
N ARG A 78 12.25 5.41 1.44
CA ARG A 78 13.54 5.01 1.97
C ARG A 78 13.41 4.52 3.40
N ILE A 79 13.77 3.27 3.64
CA ILE A 79 13.70 2.63 4.96
C ILE A 79 15.03 2.79 5.71
N SER A 80 16.14 2.75 4.98
CA SER A 80 17.49 2.98 5.53
C SER A 80 18.46 3.44 4.43
N ALA A 81 19.69 3.72 4.78
CA ALA A 81 20.75 4.02 3.80
C ALA A 81 20.97 2.88 2.80
N ALA A 82 20.69 1.62 3.22
CA ALA A 82 20.91 0.40 2.43
C ALA A 82 19.60 -0.22 1.93
N TRP A 83 18.45 0.45 2.08
CA TRP A 83 17.15 -0.11 1.68
C TRP A 83 16.17 0.97 1.30
N ALA A 84 15.67 0.89 0.07
CA ALA A 84 14.53 1.64 -0.42
C ALA A 84 13.53 0.72 -1.11
N ILE A 85 12.26 1.08 -1.10
CA ILE A 85 11.22 0.48 -1.92
C ILE A 85 10.65 1.53 -2.87
N VAL A 86 10.50 1.17 -4.14
CA VAL A 86 9.85 1.99 -5.15
C VAL A 86 8.45 1.47 -5.37
N LEU A 87 7.47 2.35 -5.20
CA LEU A 87 6.05 2.07 -5.34
C LEU A 87 5.51 2.80 -6.56
N ALA A 88 4.80 2.11 -7.43
CA ALA A 88 4.19 2.70 -8.63
C ALA A 88 2.76 2.17 -8.85
N ALA A 89 2.08 2.70 -9.84
CA ALA A 89 0.75 2.21 -10.22
C ALA A 89 0.79 0.73 -10.64
N PRO A 90 -0.33 0.00 -10.58
CA PRO A 90 -0.39 -1.38 -11.04
C PRO A 90 0.14 -1.55 -12.47
N ASN A 91 0.83 -2.63 -12.75
CA ASN A 91 1.47 -2.94 -14.04
C ASN A 91 2.64 -2.03 -14.46
N GLN A 92 3.21 -1.25 -13.53
CA GLN A 92 4.37 -0.40 -13.81
C GLN A 92 5.71 -1.04 -13.40
N GLU A 93 5.74 -2.30 -12.97
CA GLU A 93 6.93 -3.01 -12.49
C GLU A 93 8.06 -2.95 -13.52
N GLU A 94 7.75 -3.27 -14.77
CA GLU A 94 8.74 -3.27 -15.85
C GLU A 94 9.29 -1.86 -16.16
N SER A 95 8.44 -0.84 -16.07
CA SER A 95 8.84 0.56 -16.24
C SER A 95 9.82 0.98 -15.15
N VAL A 96 9.52 0.63 -13.89
CA VAL A 96 10.41 0.90 -12.74
C VAL A 96 11.73 0.15 -12.87
N LEU A 97 11.69 -1.14 -13.18
CA LEU A 97 12.90 -1.95 -13.37
C LEU A 97 13.80 -1.41 -14.49
N ARG A 98 13.21 -0.98 -15.61
CA ARG A 98 13.94 -0.37 -16.72
C ARG A 98 14.59 0.95 -16.31
N ALA A 99 13.90 1.80 -15.57
CA ALA A 99 14.45 3.04 -15.06
C ALA A 99 15.60 2.82 -14.07
N LEU A 100 15.51 1.76 -13.24
CA LEU A 100 16.53 1.38 -12.26
C LEU A 100 17.70 0.55 -12.85
N ALA A 101 17.67 0.17 -14.12
CA ALA A 101 18.73 -0.63 -14.75
C ALA A 101 20.14 -0.05 -14.57
N PRO A 102 20.37 1.28 -14.68
CA PRO A 102 21.70 1.85 -14.43
C PRO A 102 22.18 1.67 -12.97
N VAL A 103 21.25 1.68 -12.01
CA VAL A 103 21.53 1.46 -10.58
C VAL A 103 21.83 -0.02 -10.32
N ALA A 104 21.06 -0.92 -10.94
CA ALA A 104 21.24 -2.36 -10.84
C ALA A 104 22.57 -2.87 -11.46
N ALA A 105 23.24 -2.06 -12.28
CA ALA A 105 24.56 -2.39 -12.84
C ALA A 105 25.69 -2.28 -11.80
N ALA A 106 25.49 -1.63 -10.66
CA ALA A 106 26.48 -1.54 -9.60
C ALA A 106 26.57 -2.89 -8.85
N PRO A 107 27.77 -3.42 -8.58
CA PRO A 107 27.95 -4.77 -8.04
C PRO A 107 27.43 -4.94 -6.61
N ASP A 108 27.27 -3.85 -5.87
CA ASP A 108 26.83 -3.80 -4.48
C ASP A 108 25.36 -3.32 -4.33
N VAL A 109 24.61 -3.26 -5.43
CA VAL A 109 23.19 -2.94 -5.45
C VAL A 109 22.36 -4.09 -6.04
N MET A 110 21.29 -4.45 -5.34
CA MET A 110 20.32 -5.42 -5.81
C MET A 110 18.96 -4.73 -6.02
N VAL A 111 18.40 -4.90 -7.21
CA VAL A 111 17.06 -4.41 -7.59
C VAL A 111 16.18 -5.62 -7.87
N THR A 112 15.05 -5.74 -7.17
CA THR A 112 14.18 -6.91 -7.23
C THR A 112 12.72 -6.50 -7.30
N ASP A 113 11.96 -7.06 -8.25
CA ASP A 113 10.49 -6.98 -8.23
C ASP A 113 9.95 -7.81 -7.08
N VAL A 114 9.31 -7.13 -6.13
CA VAL A 114 8.67 -7.73 -4.95
C VAL A 114 7.16 -7.50 -4.94
N THR A 115 6.57 -7.16 -6.09
CA THR A 115 5.14 -6.88 -6.24
C THR A 115 4.27 -7.99 -5.68
N HIS A 116 4.64 -9.24 -5.92
CA HIS A 116 3.89 -10.41 -5.47
C HIS A 116 4.28 -10.96 -4.11
N LEU A 117 5.29 -10.37 -3.46
CA LEU A 117 5.73 -10.78 -2.12
C LEU A 117 4.98 -10.07 -1.00
N HIS A 118 4.33 -8.93 -1.30
CA HIS A 118 3.66 -8.11 -0.29
C HIS A 118 2.21 -7.80 -0.65
N ALA A 119 1.33 -8.03 0.31
CA ALA A 119 0.01 -7.41 0.34
C ALA A 119 0.14 -5.96 0.80
N GLY A 120 -0.60 -5.05 0.20
CA GLY A 120 -0.56 -3.62 0.49
C GLY A 120 -1.94 -3.08 0.89
N PHE A 121 -1.98 -2.27 1.94
CA PHE A 121 -3.20 -1.62 2.44
C PHE A 121 -2.94 -0.14 2.65
N ALA A 122 -3.80 0.72 2.10
CA ALA A 122 -3.77 2.15 2.37
C ALA A 122 -4.75 2.49 3.48
N LEU A 123 -4.27 3.17 4.51
CA LEU A 123 -5.05 3.77 5.57
C LEU A 123 -5.20 5.25 5.27
N LEU A 124 -6.44 5.75 5.23
CA LEU A 124 -6.76 7.12 4.81
C LEU A 124 -7.62 7.82 5.84
N GLY A 125 -7.43 9.12 6.01
CA GLY A 125 -8.30 9.97 6.82
C GLY A 125 -7.67 10.49 8.11
N PRO A 126 -8.38 11.38 8.82
CA PRO A 126 -7.85 12.08 10.00
C PRO A 126 -7.53 11.15 11.18
N ASP A 127 -8.23 10.03 11.31
CA ASP A 127 -8.04 9.10 12.43
C ASP A 127 -6.98 8.00 12.17
N VAL A 128 -6.16 8.10 11.10
CA VAL A 128 -5.09 7.11 10.80
C VAL A 128 -4.12 6.95 11.98
N GLY A 129 -3.73 8.03 12.63
CA GLY A 129 -2.88 7.97 13.83
C GLY A 129 -3.48 7.09 14.94
N ARG A 130 -4.78 7.21 15.19
CA ARG A 130 -5.50 6.41 16.20
C ARG A 130 -5.56 4.92 15.85
N VAL A 131 -5.56 4.58 14.55
CA VAL A 131 -5.43 3.18 14.12
C VAL A 131 -4.04 2.68 14.43
N LEU A 132 -3.00 3.44 14.03
CA LEU A 132 -1.61 3.05 14.25
C LEU A 132 -1.29 2.86 15.73
N GLU A 133 -1.76 3.73 16.62
CA GLU A 133 -1.65 3.59 18.10
C GLU A 133 -2.16 2.23 18.62
N ARG A 134 -3.10 1.58 17.91
CA ARG A 134 -3.70 0.30 18.32
C ARG A 134 -3.05 -0.92 17.71
N VAL A 135 -2.36 -0.75 16.58
CA VAL A 135 -1.86 -1.87 15.78
C VAL A 135 -0.34 -1.97 15.76
N THR A 136 0.36 -0.98 16.35
CA THR A 136 1.82 -1.00 16.47
C THR A 136 2.27 -0.35 17.79
N SER A 137 3.41 -0.81 18.30
CA SER A 137 4.09 -0.18 19.45
C SER A 137 5.15 0.85 19.02
N TRP A 138 5.37 1.01 17.71
CA TRP A 138 6.32 1.96 17.18
C TRP A 138 5.74 3.38 17.17
N ASP A 139 6.61 4.38 17.45
CA ASP A 139 6.23 5.80 17.38
C ASP A 139 6.04 6.25 15.93
N HIS A 140 4.83 6.06 15.43
CA HIS A 140 4.44 6.41 14.06
C HIS A 140 4.37 7.91 13.80
N ALA A 141 4.32 8.75 14.84
CA ALA A 141 4.27 10.21 14.69
C ALA A 141 5.60 10.77 14.14
N ALA A 142 6.70 10.03 14.34
CA ALA A 142 8.01 10.38 13.80
C ALA A 142 8.12 10.17 12.29
N LEU A 143 7.21 9.40 11.66
CA LEU A 143 7.25 9.15 10.21
C LEU A 143 6.76 10.38 9.43
N GLY A 144 7.68 11.06 8.77
CA GLY A 144 7.41 12.21 7.90
C GLY A 144 6.85 11.84 6.52
N PRO A 145 6.28 12.81 5.79
CA PRO A 145 5.89 12.61 4.40
C PRO A 145 7.09 12.22 3.51
N GLY A 146 6.92 11.20 2.67
CA GLY A 146 7.97 10.64 1.80
C GLY A 146 8.91 9.66 2.51
N GLU A 147 8.68 9.38 3.78
CA GLU A 147 9.49 8.44 4.56
C GLU A 147 8.83 7.06 4.66
N ALA A 148 9.65 6.07 4.99
CA ALA A 148 9.23 4.72 5.27
C ALA A 148 9.95 4.15 6.48
N GLN A 149 9.31 3.21 7.16
CA GLN A 149 9.83 2.52 8.33
C GLN A 149 9.50 1.03 8.26
N ALA A 150 10.47 0.18 8.57
CA ALA A 150 10.19 -1.22 8.88
C ALA A 150 9.72 -1.29 10.35
N ALA A 151 8.48 -1.69 10.57
CA ALA A 151 7.88 -1.77 11.89
C ALA A 151 6.81 -2.87 11.92
N PRO A 152 6.57 -3.52 13.08
CA PRO A 152 5.48 -4.49 13.19
C PRO A 152 4.11 -3.78 13.13
N ILE A 153 3.20 -4.34 12.34
CA ILE A 153 1.78 -3.97 12.32
C ILE A 153 0.97 -5.22 12.64
N VAL A 154 0.09 -5.16 13.62
CA VAL A 154 -0.64 -6.33 14.16
C VAL A 154 0.28 -7.54 14.41
N GLU A 155 1.46 -7.25 14.97
CA GLU A 155 2.54 -8.22 15.26
C GLU A 155 3.20 -8.88 14.03
N ILE A 156 2.91 -8.40 12.81
CA ILE A 156 3.51 -8.89 11.56
C ILE A 156 4.58 -7.89 11.10
N PRO A 157 5.78 -8.36 10.69
CA PRO A 157 6.76 -7.50 10.05
C PRO A 157 6.15 -6.77 8.85
N ALA A 158 6.26 -5.44 8.82
CA ALA A 158 5.70 -4.63 7.76
C ALA A 158 6.67 -3.52 7.32
N VAL A 159 6.46 -3.01 6.12
CA VAL A 159 6.99 -1.73 5.68
C VAL A 159 5.83 -0.74 5.69
N VAL A 160 5.99 0.31 6.49
CA VAL A 160 5.03 1.41 6.60
C VAL A 160 5.57 2.59 5.82
N VAL A 161 4.78 3.13 4.92
CA VAL A 161 5.16 4.24 4.05
C VAL A 161 4.17 5.39 4.24
N ARG A 162 4.69 6.61 4.41
CA ARG A 162 3.87 7.82 4.36
C ARG A 162 4.13 8.54 3.04
N PRO A 163 3.25 8.44 2.04
CA PRO A 163 3.39 9.17 0.78
C PRO A 163 3.39 10.69 1.00
N VAL A 164 4.01 11.43 0.10
CA VAL A 164 3.99 12.90 0.13
C VAL A 164 2.57 13.43 -0.13
N ALA A 165 1.84 12.77 -1.01
CA ALA A 165 0.46 13.09 -1.37
C ALA A 165 -0.33 11.81 -1.68
N PRO A 166 -1.58 11.72 -1.30
CA PRO A 166 -2.36 12.63 -0.42
C PRO A 166 -1.85 12.65 1.03
N PRO A 167 -1.92 13.80 1.74
CA PRO A 167 -1.23 13.99 3.02
C PRO A 167 -1.74 13.12 4.19
N SER A 168 -2.97 12.63 4.13
CA SER A 168 -3.57 11.83 5.20
C SER A 168 -3.59 10.33 4.89
N VAL A 169 -2.54 9.84 4.20
CA VAL A 169 -2.42 8.43 3.81
C VAL A 169 -1.20 7.81 4.48
N VAL A 170 -1.36 6.59 4.97
CA VAL A 170 -0.28 5.69 5.35
C VAL A 170 -0.51 4.36 4.65
N GLU A 171 0.50 3.88 3.95
CA GLU A 171 0.46 2.57 3.29
C GLU A 171 1.22 1.54 4.13
N VAL A 172 0.65 0.37 4.28
CA VAL A 172 1.20 -0.76 5.04
C VAL A 172 1.39 -1.94 4.11
N TYR A 173 2.62 -2.43 4.02
CA TYR A 173 2.99 -3.58 3.21
C TYR A 173 3.45 -4.72 4.10
N VAL A 174 2.71 -5.84 4.07
CA VAL A 174 2.99 -7.06 4.84
C VAL A 174 3.33 -8.21 3.90
N PRO A 175 4.08 -9.25 4.33
CA PRO A 175 4.25 -10.43 3.51
C PRO A 175 2.91 -11.01 3.06
N MET A 176 2.84 -11.47 1.81
CA MET A 176 1.59 -11.85 1.12
C MET A 176 0.78 -12.89 1.91
N GLU A 177 1.44 -13.85 2.55
CA GLU A 177 0.83 -14.91 3.35
C GLU A 177 0.06 -14.39 4.57
N TYR A 178 0.46 -13.24 5.12
CA TYR A 178 -0.22 -12.59 6.24
C TYR A 178 -1.28 -11.58 5.80
N GLY A 179 -1.37 -11.27 4.51
CA GLY A 179 -2.24 -10.21 4.00
C GLY A 179 -3.71 -10.36 4.40
N ARG A 180 -4.23 -11.59 4.41
CA ARG A 180 -5.61 -11.84 4.84
C ARG A 180 -5.82 -11.52 6.33
N TYR A 181 -4.91 -11.95 7.19
CA TYR A 181 -4.97 -11.69 8.63
C TYR A 181 -4.83 -10.18 8.90
N ALA A 182 -3.81 -9.54 8.32
CA ALA A 182 -3.58 -8.11 8.47
C ALA A 182 -4.81 -7.29 8.04
N TRP A 183 -5.42 -7.61 6.88
CA TRP A 183 -6.66 -6.97 6.45
C TRP A 183 -7.77 -7.08 7.49
N GLN A 184 -8.01 -8.28 8.03
CA GLN A 184 -9.08 -8.51 8.99
C GLN A 184 -8.87 -7.69 10.27
N GLN A 185 -7.65 -7.72 10.84
CA GLN A 185 -7.31 -6.97 12.05
C GLN A 185 -7.40 -5.45 11.84
N LEU A 186 -6.90 -4.94 10.71
CA LEU A 186 -7.00 -3.53 10.38
C LEU A 186 -8.45 -3.09 10.19
N VAL A 187 -9.27 -3.86 9.48
CA VAL A 187 -10.70 -3.55 9.29
C VAL A 187 -11.46 -3.55 10.62
N GLU A 188 -11.20 -4.50 11.51
CA GLU A 188 -11.82 -4.55 12.84
C GLU A 188 -11.43 -3.32 13.69
N THR A 189 -10.15 -2.96 13.67
CA THR A 189 -9.65 -1.76 14.36
C THR A 189 -10.31 -0.49 13.82
N ILE A 190 -10.38 -0.34 12.50
CA ILE A 190 -10.97 0.80 11.81
C ILE A 190 -12.47 0.89 12.11
N ALA A 191 -13.19 -0.22 12.07
CA ALA A 191 -14.61 -0.26 12.40
C ALA A 191 -14.88 0.19 13.85
N SER A 192 -13.99 -0.15 14.79
CA SER A 192 -14.09 0.30 16.20
C SER A 192 -13.92 1.81 16.36
N LEU A 193 -13.37 2.49 15.35
CA LEU A 193 -13.22 3.95 15.28
C LEU A 193 -14.30 4.62 14.41
N GLY A 194 -15.31 3.86 13.95
CA GLY A 194 -16.38 4.36 13.09
C GLY A 194 -15.96 4.55 11.64
N GLY A 195 -14.85 3.95 11.23
CA GLY A 195 -14.39 3.93 9.84
C GLY A 195 -14.86 2.69 9.06
N ALA A 196 -14.45 2.59 7.80
CA ALA A 196 -14.92 1.55 6.89
C ALA A 196 -13.87 1.16 5.83
N PRO A 197 -13.98 -0.05 5.23
CA PRO A 197 -13.27 -0.35 4.01
C PRO A 197 -13.84 0.46 2.83
N VAL A 198 -12.97 0.83 1.90
CA VAL A 198 -13.33 1.61 0.70
C VAL A 198 -12.72 0.98 -0.55
N GLY A 199 -13.36 1.20 -1.68
CA GLY A 199 -12.91 0.69 -2.97
C GLY A 199 -12.05 1.70 -3.73
N TRP A 200 -11.50 1.24 -4.85
CA TRP A 200 -10.63 2.02 -5.73
C TRP A 200 -11.33 3.26 -6.32
N GLN A 201 -12.65 3.23 -6.49
CA GLN A 201 -13.41 4.39 -6.98
C GLN A 201 -13.33 5.56 -6.00
N ALA A 202 -13.51 5.29 -4.70
CA ALA A 202 -13.37 6.30 -3.65
C ALA A 202 -11.93 6.81 -3.54
N LEU A 203 -10.93 5.91 -3.60
CA LEU A 203 -9.51 6.28 -3.60
C LEU A 203 -9.17 7.27 -4.70
N ARG A 204 -9.57 6.98 -5.94
CA ARG A 204 -9.31 7.84 -7.11
C ARG A 204 -9.99 9.20 -7.01
N ALA A 205 -11.21 9.23 -6.47
CA ALA A 205 -11.93 10.47 -6.24
C ALA A 205 -11.21 11.41 -5.26
N GLU A 206 -10.43 10.86 -4.32
CA GLU A 206 -9.60 11.62 -3.37
C GLU A 206 -8.14 11.82 -3.87
N GLY A 207 -7.88 11.58 -5.17
CA GLY A 207 -6.59 11.89 -5.81
C GLY A 207 -5.49 10.85 -5.63
N TRP A 208 -5.80 9.67 -5.09
CA TRP A 208 -4.84 8.58 -5.00
C TRP A 208 -4.60 7.94 -6.38
N ARG A 209 -3.32 7.66 -6.74
CA ARG A 209 -2.90 7.17 -8.07
C ARG A 209 -2.07 5.90 -7.98
#